data_0a60406cd43fe2413d763824e7380d7d
#
_entry.id   0a60406cd43fe2413d763824e7380d7d
#
_cell.length_a   1.000
_cell.length_b   1.000
_cell.length_c   1.000
_cell.angle_alpha   90.00
_cell.angle_beta   90.00
_cell.angle_gamma   90.00
#
_symmetry.space_group_name_H-M   'P 1'
#
loop_
_entity.id
_entity.type
_entity.pdbx_description
1 polymer ?
#
loop_
_entity_poly.entity_id
_entity_poly.type
_entity_poly.pdbx_seq_one_letter_code
_entity_poly.pdbx_strand_id
1 'polypeptide(L)'
;MNRVVITGLGVFSGAGKSTQEFWQTVSNGRCVIGPLETIPTDDLQIKIGVEIKDFDPKEHFPKKQLGLLDRFSQLGLMAAREAIADSGLTFEGEDGDNTATIIGCGVGGQETIDQAYYHIYKEGRRGVHPFTIPRLMLNAACSHITMENGITGPAYAIASACSSANHAIGQAFHMVRSGLVERAITGGTEACIALGTMRGWEAIRVMTRDTCRPFSKNRTGMTLGEGASIVTLETLEHAKARGAKIYAEIVGFGMTSDAMDITMPSFE
;
A
#
# COMPACT_ATOMS: atom_id res chain seq x y z
N MET A 1 -16.59 11.44 21.86
CA MET A 1 -15.68 10.86 20.85
C MET A 1 -16.23 9.51 20.46
N ASN A 2 -16.29 9.23 19.16
CA ASN A 2 -16.82 7.97 18.66
C ASN A 2 -15.88 6.80 18.93
N ARG A 3 -16.43 5.62 19.12
CA ARG A 3 -15.68 4.36 19.05
C ARG A 3 -15.50 3.99 17.59
N VAL A 4 -14.31 3.52 17.22
CA VAL A 4 -13.96 3.24 15.83
C VAL A 4 -13.68 1.75 15.65
N VAL A 5 -14.35 1.13 14.69
CA VAL A 5 -14.26 -0.30 14.42
C VAL A 5 -13.81 -0.58 12.99
N ILE A 6 -13.19 -1.75 12.81
CA ILE A 6 -12.79 -2.29 11.50
C ILE A 6 -13.91 -3.21 11.03
N THR A 7 -14.45 -2.94 9.84
CA THR A 7 -15.57 -3.68 9.27
C THR A 7 -15.25 -4.37 7.95
N GLY A 8 -14.12 -4.05 7.33
CA GLY A 8 -13.67 -4.71 6.11
C GLY A 8 -12.15 -4.83 6.03
N LEU A 9 -11.70 -5.91 5.45
CA LEU A 9 -10.30 -6.25 5.26
C LEU A 9 -10.02 -6.55 3.80
N GLY A 10 -8.89 -6.06 3.28
CA GLY A 10 -8.41 -6.40 1.95
C GLY A 10 -6.90 -6.46 1.90
N VAL A 11 -6.38 -7.49 1.23
CA VAL A 11 -4.95 -7.73 1.06
C VAL A 11 -4.66 -8.16 -0.37
N PHE A 12 -3.63 -7.56 -0.96
CA PHE A 12 -3.11 -8.01 -2.24
C PHE A 12 -1.59 -7.96 -2.21
N SER A 13 -0.94 -9.12 -2.03
CA SER A 13 0.50 -9.22 -1.79
C SER A 13 1.09 -10.52 -2.33
N GLY A 14 2.41 -10.64 -2.34
CA GLY A 14 3.08 -11.90 -2.70
C GLY A 14 2.81 -13.05 -1.73
N ALA A 15 2.26 -12.77 -0.54
CA ALA A 15 1.84 -13.80 0.41
C ALA A 15 0.37 -14.25 0.22
N GLY A 16 -0.38 -13.57 -0.63
CA GLY A 16 -1.77 -13.88 -0.98
C GLY A 16 -2.45 -12.71 -1.67
N LYS A 17 -3.32 -13.01 -2.61
CA LYS A 17 -4.10 -12.05 -3.40
C LYS A 17 -5.49 -11.79 -2.81
N SER A 18 -5.72 -12.30 -1.62
CA SER A 18 -6.90 -12.07 -0.78
C SER A 18 -6.51 -12.21 0.69
N THR A 19 -7.35 -11.68 1.58
CA THR A 19 -7.21 -11.83 3.03
C THR A 19 -7.14 -13.31 3.43
N GLN A 20 -7.93 -14.18 2.80
CA GLN A 20 -7.94 -15.61 3.07
C GLN A 20 -6.62 -16.28 2.67
N GLU A 21 -6.12 -16.06 1.46
CA GLU A 21 -4.85 -16.62 0.98
C GLU A 21 -3.67 -16.11 1.82
N PHE A 22 -3.66 -14.82 2.12
CA PHE A 22 -2.66 -14.21 2.97
C PHE A 22 -2.62 -14.88 4.35
N TRP A 23 -3.78 -15.06 4.98
CA TRP A 23 -3.88 -15.73 6.27
C TRP A 23 -3.41 -17.18 6.22
N GLN A 24 -3.77 -17.93 5.18
CA GLN A 24 -3.29 -19.30 4.97
C GLN A 24 -1.76 -19.36 4.85
N THR A 25 -1.16 -18.43 4.13
CA THR A 25 0.30 -18.37 3.96
C THR A 25 0.99 -18.07 5.28
N VAL A 26 0.56 -17.03 5.97
CA VAL A 26 1.18 -16.56 7.23
C VAL A 26 0.97 -17.55 8.36
N SER A 27 -0.25 -18.07 8.54
CA SER A 27 -0.56 -19.03 9.63
C SER A 27 0.15 -20.37 9.47
N ASN A 28 0.51 -20.76 8.24
CA ASN A 28 1.32 -21.96 7.98
C ASN A 28 2.84 -21.69 7.99
N GLY A 29 3.27 -20.46 8.33
CA GLY A 29 4.69 -20.10 8.39
C GLY A 29 5.42 -20.18 7.04
N ARG A 30 4.72 -20.01 5.93
CA ARG A 30 5.32 -20.08 4.58
C ARG A 30 6.12 -18.81 4.30
N CYS A 31 7.40 -18.98 3.96
CA CYS A 31 8.22 -17.90 3.43
C CYS A 31 7.96 -17.74 1.93
N VAL A 32 7.68 -16.50 1.50
CA VAL A 32 7.39 -16.17 0.10
C VAL A 32 8.51 -15.38 -0.58
N ILE A 33 9.64 -15.22 0.11
CA ILE A 33 10.85 -14.62 -0.48
C ILE A 33 11.39 -15.57 -1.55
N GLY A 34 11.61 -15.05 -2.73
CA GLY A 34 12.11 -15.83 -3.87
C GLY A 34 12.92 -14.98 -4.84
N PRO A 35 13.42 -15.58 -5.93
CA PRO A 35 14.10 -14.86 -6.99
C PRO A 35 13.19 -13.78 -7.59
N LEU A 36 13.78 -12.61 -7.90
CA LEU A 36 13.14 -11.55 -8.65
C LEU A 36 13.05 -11.92 -10.13
N GLU A 37 11.88 -11.71 -10.72
CA GLU A 37 11.58 -12.07 -12.12
C GLU A 37 11.09 -10.88 -12.93
N THR A 38 10.58 -9.82 -12.28
CA THR A 38 9.96 -8.66 -12.95
C THR A 38 10.98 -7.62 -13.44
N ILE A 39 12.22 -7.67 -12.92
CA ILE A 39 13.31 -6.76 -13.29
C ILE A 39 14.56 -7.52 -13.68
N PRO A 40 15.44 -6.95 -14.54
CA PRO A 40 16.76 -7.54 -14.82
C PRO A 40 17.61 -7.60 -13.55
N THR A 41 18.14 -8.78 -13.21
CA THR A 41 18.93 -8.99 -11.98
C THR A 41 20.41 -9.25 -12.23
N ASP A 42 20.87 -9.26 -13.49
CA ASP A 42 22.24 -9.65 -13.84
C ASP A 42 23.29 -8.82 -13.10
N ASP A 43 23.08 -7.52 -13.04
CA ASP A 43 23.97 -6.55 -12.39
C ASP A 43 23.59 -6.26 -10.92
N LEU A 44 22.59 -6.90 -10.34
CA LEU A 44 22.22 -6.73 -8.94
C LEU A 44 22.97 -7.71 -8.05
N GLN A 45 23.36 -7.27 -6.86
CA GLN A 45 23.89 -8.13 -5.81
C GLN A 45 22.77 -8.85 -5.04
N ILE A 46 21.63 -8.19 -4.92
CA ILE A 46 20.41 -8.72 -4.28
C ILE A 46 19.43 -9.14 -5.37
N LYS A 47 19.21 -10.44 -5.48
CA LYS A 47 18.39 -11.05 -6.53
C LYS A 47 17.11 -11.69 -5.99
N ILE A 48 16.76 -11.35 -4.75
CA ILE A 48 15.58 -11.87 -4.06
C ILE A 48 14.67 -10.76 -3.59
N GLY A 49 13.39 -11.08 -3.54
CA GLY A 49 12.34 -10.18 -3.08
C GLY A 49 11.02 -10.90 -2.90
N VAL A 50 9.95 -10.15 -2.70
CA VAL A 50 8.59 -10.68 -2.68
C VAL A 50 7.78 -9.97 -3.75
N GLU A 51 7.61 -10.63 -4.87
CA GLU A 51 6.79 -10.18 -6.00
C GLU A 51 5.42 -10.85 -5.99
N ILE A 52 4.40 -10.17 -6.48
CA ILE A 52 3.10 -10.77 -6.73
C ILE A 52 3.17 -11.47 -8.08
N LYS A 53 3.30 -12.79 -8.05
CA LYS A 53 3.32 -13.65 -9.24
C LYS A 53 1.89 -13.91 -9.74
N ASP A 54 1.78 -14.26 -11.03
CA ASP A 54 0.50 -14.60 -11.67
C ASP A 54 -0.58 -13.50 -11.52
N PHE A 55 -0.18 -12.24 -11.68
CA PHE A 55 -1.06 -11.09 -11.73
C PHE A 55 -0.93 -10.39 -13.09
N ASP A 56 -1.89 -10.63 -13.97
CA ASP A 56 -2.05 -9.83 -15.21
C ASP A 56 -3.05 -8.68 -14.94
N PRO A 57 -2.58 -7.43 -14.87
CA PRO A 57 -3.46 -6.29 -14.65
C PRO A 57 -4.56 -6.14 -15.70
N LYS A 58 -4.39 -6.68 -16.91
CA LYS A 58 -5.39 -6.60 -17.99
C LYS A 58 -6.67 -7.37 -17.69
N GLU A 59 -6.60 -8.37 -16.81
CA GLU A 59 -7.77 -9.14 -16.37
C GLU A 59 -8.61 -8.35 -15.34
N HIS A 60 -8.03 -7.34 -14.69
CA HIS A 60 -8.64 -6.61 -13.59
C HIS A 60 -8.98 -5.15 -13.91
N PHE A 61 -8.33 -4.58 -14.94
CA PHE A 61 -8.48 -3.17 -15.28
C PHE A 61 -8.69 -2.97 -16.78
N PRO A 62 -9.68 -2.15 -17.19
CA PRO A 62 -9.84 -1.77 -18.58
C PRO A 62 -8.57 -1.07 -19.13
N LYS A 63 -8.27 -1.24 -20.40
CA LYS A 63 -7.08 -0.67 -21.06
C LYS A 63 -6.90 0.83 -20.80
N LYS A 64 -8.01 1.60 -20.80
CA LYS A 64 -7.98 3.05 -20.51
C LYS A 64 -7.51 3.34 -19.09
N GLN A 65 -7.96 2.57 -18.12
CA GLN A 65 -7.58 2.70 -16.71
C GLN A 65 -6.12 2.30 -16.49
N LEU A 66 -5.65 1.21 -17.11
CA LEU A 66 -4.25 0.78 -17.03
C LEU A 66 -3.26 1.85 -17.46
N GLY A 67 -3.61 2.66 -18.48
CA GLY A 67 -2.79 3.80 -18.89
C GLY A 67 -2.61 4.87 -17.81
N LEU A 68 -3.43 4.86 -16.76
CA LEU A 68 -3.41 5.83 -15.67
C LEU A 68 -2.81 5.28 -14.36
N LEU A 69 -2.57 3.96 -14.29
CA LEU A 69 -2.15 3.28 -13.07
C LEU A 69 -0.67 2.89 -13.11
N ASP A 70 0.09 3.26 -12.09
CA ASP A 70 1.33 2.57 -11.73
C ASP A 70 1.00 1.31 -10.92
N ARG A 71 1.97 0.39 -10.81
CA ARG A 71 1.79 -0.89 -10.12
C ARG A 71 1.30 -0.73 -8.67
N PHE A 72 1.87 0.19 -7.88
CA PHE A 72 1.40 0.41 -6.50
C PHE A 72 -0.08 0.82 -6.43
N SER A 73 -0.55 1.61 -7.41
CA SER A 73 -1.96 1.99 -7.50
C SER A 73 -2.86 0.81 -7.88
N GLN A 74 -2.38 -0.08 -8.75
CA GLN A 74 -3.08 -1.32 -9.09
C GLN A 74 -3.27 -2.19 -7.85
N LEU A 75 -2.20 -2.40 -7.07
CA LEU A 75 -2.25 -3.21 -5.84
C LEU A 75 -3.17 -2.59 -4.80
N GLY A 76 -3.08 -1.26 -4.60
CA GLY A 76 -3.96 -0.51 -3.72
C GLY A 76 -5.43 -0.64 -4.08
N LEU A 77 -5.78 -0.56 -5.37
CA LEU A 77 -7.15 -0.77 -5.86
C LEU A 77 -7.64 -2.20 -5.63
N MET A 78 -6.81 -3.22 -5.89
CA MET A 78 -7.18 -4.61 -5.65
C MET A 78 -7.53 -4.86 -4.19
N ALA A 79 -6.67 -4.42 -3.27
CA ALA A 79 -6.93 -4.53 -1.83
C ALA A 79 -8.14 -3.69 -1.38
N ALA A 80 -8.33 -2.48 -1.94
CA ALA A 80 -9.48 -1.65 -1.60
C ALA A 80 -10.80 -2.29 -2.05
N ARG A 81 -10.85 -2.87 -3.25
CA ARG A 81 -12.03 -3.60 -3.74
C ARG A 81 -12.44 -4.74 -2.80
N GLU A 82 -11.46 -5.53 -2.33
CA GLU A 82 -11.72 -6.59 -1.36
C GLU A 82 -12.24 -6.03 -0.03
N ALA A 83 -11.57 -5.02 0.55
CA ALA A 83 -11.97 -4.42 1.81
C ALA A 83 -13.38 -3.82 1.77
N ILE A 84 -13.73 -3.13 0.67
CA ILE A 84 -15.05 -2.53 0.45
C ILE A 84 -16.10 -3.63 0.30
N ALA A 85 -15.84 -4.66 -0.51
CA ALA A 85 -16.74 -5.78 -0.67
C ALA A 85 -16.98 -6.55 0.65
N ASP A 86 -15.92 -6.79 1.42
CA ASP A 86 -16.01 -7.46 2.72
C ASP A 86 -16.79 -6.64 3.75
N SER A 87 -16.65 -5.32 3.73
CA SER A 87 -17.41 -4.42 4.61
C SER A 87 -18.88 -4.27 4.24
N GLY A 88 -19.22 -4.47 2.97
CA GLY A 88 -20.55 -4.18 2.41
C GLY A 88 -20.92 -2.69 2.40
N LEU A 89 -19.93 -1.79 2.49
CA LEU A 89 -20.14 -0.34 2.38
C LEU A 89 -20.48 0.07 0.95
N THR A 90 -21.38 1.05 0.85
CA THR A 90 -21.67 1.80 -0.37
C THR A 90 -21.41 3.27 -0.13
N PHE A 91 -21.22 4.05 -1.19
CA PHE A 91 -20.78 5.45 -1.08
C PHE A 91 -21.69 6.40 -1.90
N GLU A 92 -22.98 6.10 -1.97
CA GLU A 92 -23.94 6.91 -2.71
C GLU A 92 -24.34 8.14 -1.89
N GLY A 93 -24.44 9.31 -2.55
CA GLY A 93 -24.87 10.55 -1.94
C GLY A 93 -24.02 10.98 -0.75
N GLU A 94 -24.66 11.31 0.37
CA GLU A 94 -23.97 11.78 1.59
C GLU A 94 -22.98 10.76 2.17
N ASP A 95 -23.10 9.50 1.82
CA ASP A 95 -22.17 8.45 2.24
C ASP A 95 -20.77 8.66 1.65
N GLY A 96 -20.70 9.12 0.40
CA GLY A 96 -19.45 9.50 -0.24
C GLY A 96 -18.80 10.72 0.41
N ASP A 97 -19.58 11.74 0.76
CA ASP A 97 -19.10 12.97 1.41
C ASP A 97 -18.58 12.71 2.83
N ASN A 98 -19.21 11.76 3.55
CA ASN A 98 -18.87 11.38 4.92
C ASN A 98 -17.85 10.25 5.00
N THR A 99 -17.14 9.95 3.91
CA THR A 99 -16.10 8.91 3.85
C THR A 99 -14.75 9.53 3.52
N ALA A 100 -13.75 9.30 4.38
CA ALA A 100 -12.35 9.66 4.09
C ALA A 100 -11.62 8.53 3.37
N THR A 101 -10.65 8.88 2.51
CA THR A 101 -9.70 7.92 1.92
C THR A 101 -8.28 8.37 2.22
N ILE A 102 -7.59 7.68 3.11
CA ILE A 102 -6.24 8.04 3.56
C ILE A 102 -5.32 6.84 3.37
N ILE A 103 -4.38 6.94 2.43
CA ILE A 103 -3.52 5.83 2.03
C ILE A 103 -2.05 6.15 2.32
N GLY A 104 -1.38 5.24 3.00
CA GLY A 104 0.05 5.29 3.22
C GLY A 104 0.83 4.76 2.01
N CYS A 105 1.84 5.52 1.56
CA CYS A 105 2.75 5.09 0.50
C CYS A 105 4.09 5.80 0.70
N GLY A 106 5.19 5.07 0.67
CA GLY A 106 6.52 5.61 0.94
C GLY A 106 7.17 6.26 -0.27
N VAL A 107 7.09 5.65 -1.45
CA VAL A 107 7.86 6.06 -2.63
C VAL A 107 7.04 6.23 -3.91
N GLY A 108 5.78 5.79 -3.95
CA GLY A 108 4.89 5.97 -5.10
C GLY A 108 5.31 5.18 -6.35
N GLY A 109 5.06 5.75 -7.54
CA GLY A 109 5.16 5.08 -8.82
C GLY A 109 6.60 4.89 -9.33
N GLN A 110 7.37 4.03 -8.71
CA GLN A 110 8.76 3.77 -9.05
C GLN A 110 8.92 3.06 -10.40
N GLU A 111 8.00 2.17 -10.76
CA GLU A 111 8.01 1.53 -12.07
C GLU A 111 7.81 2.56 -13.19
N THR A 112 6.88 3.49 -13.02
CA THR A 112 6.63 4.57 -13.98
C THR A 112 7.85 5.46 -14.17
N ILE A 113 8.56 5.81 -13.08
CA ILE A 113 9.78 6.64 -13.13
C ILE A 113 10.92 5.91 -13.84
N ASP A 114 11.19 4.67 -13.48
CA ASP A 114 12.25 3.85 -14.10
C ASP A 114 12.02 3.71 -15.60
N GLN A 115 10.80 3.37 -16.01
CA GLN A 115 10.43 3.27 -17.43
C GLN A 115 10.58 4.60 -18.16
N ALA A 116 10.13 5.71 -17.56
CA ALA A 116 10.24 7.02 -18.19
C ALA A 116 11.69 7.43 -18.39
N TYR A 117 12.56 7.22 -17.41
CA TYR A 117 13.99 7.52 -17.52
C TYR A 117 14.71 6.61 -18.51
N TYR A 118 14.38 5.31 -18.51
CA TYR A 118 14.93 4.37 -19.50
C TYR A 118 14.60 4.82 -20.92
N HIS A 119 13.37 5.20 -21.20
CA HIS A 119 12.95 5.69 -22.51
C HIS A 119 13.69 6.98 -22.94
N ILE A 120 13.87 7.92 -22.02
CA ILE A 120 14.57 9.18 -22.33
C ILE A 120 16.07 8.94 -22.50
N TYR A 121 16.72 8.32 -21.51
CA TYR A 121 18.18 8.32 -21.45
C TYR A 121 18.82 7.14 -22.20
N LYS A 122 18.14 5.99 -22.27
CA LYS A 122 18.67 4.80 -22.93
C LYS A 122 18.18 4.67 -24.37
N GLU A 123 16.91 4.95 -24.63
CA GLU A 123 16.34 4.83 -25.97
C GLU A 123 16.31 6.16 -26.73
N GLY A 124 16.67 7.27 -26.13
CA GLY A 124 16.71 8.60 -26.77
C GLY A 124 15.34 9.13 -27.18
N ARG A 125 14.25 8.66 -26.57
CA ARG A 125 12.91 9.16 -26.86
C ARG A 125 12.77 10.63 -26.44
N ARG A 126 12.08 11.43 -27.24
CA ARG A 126 11.84 12.86 -26.94
C ARG A 126 10.72 13.11 -25.93
N GLY A 127 9.92 12.10 -25.59
CA GLY A 127 8.78 12.24 -24.69
C GLY A 127 8.52 10.98 -23.89
N VAL A 128 7.73 11.16 -22.84
CA VAL A 128 7.23 10.10 -21.96
C VAL A 128 5.71 10.05 -22.03
N HIS A 129 5.11 9.09 -21.34
CA HIS A 129 3.64 8.96 -21.27
C HIS A 129 3.01 10.25 -20.70
N PRO A 130 1.94 10.81 -21.28
CA PRO A 130 1.32 12.05 -20.81
C PRO A 130 0.91 12.03 -19.32
N PHE A 131 0.54 10.88 -18.81
CA PHE A 131 0.15 10.69 -17.41
C PHE A 131 1.31 10.19 -16.51
N THR A 132 2.57 10.34 -16.94
CA THR A 132 3.71 9.95 -16.11
C THR A 132 3.64 10.61 -14.73
N ILE A 133 3.41 11.90 -14.64
CA ILE A 133 3.33 12.61 -13.35
C ILE A 133 2.15 12.13 -12.50
N PRO A 134 0.89 12.13 -12.95
CA PRO A 134 -0.22 11.60 -12.15
C PRO A 134 -0.03 10.16 -11.68
N ARG A 135 0.60 9.31 -12.49
CA ARG A 135 0.86 7.90 -12.15
C ARG A 135 1.88 7.72 -11.03
N LEU A 136 2.92 8.57 -11.01
CA LEU A 136 4.01 8.43 -10.02
C LEU A 136 3.71 9.07 -8.67
N MET A 137 2.72 9.98 -8.59
CA MET A 137 2.42 10.71 -7.36
C MET A 137 1.91 9.77 -6.26
N LEU A 138 2.37 9.97 -5.02
CA LEU A 138 2.00 9.16 -3.86
C LEU A 138 0.48 9.03 -3.63
N ASN A 139 -0.27 10.07 -3.96
CA ASN A 139 -1.73 10.08 -3.81
C ASN A 139 -2.48 9.41 -4.97
N ALA A 140 -1.80 8.86 -5.97
CA ALA A 140 -2.48 8.25 -7.12
C ALA A 140 -3.41 7.11 -6.70
N ALA A 141 -2.94 6.19 -5.83
CA ALA A 141 -3.77 5.10 -5.33
C ALA A 141 -5.03 5.62 -4.61
N CYS A 142 -4.86 6.62 -3.74
CA CYS A 142 -5.97 7.28 -3.04
C CYS A 142 -6.98 7.87 -4.03
N SER A 143 -6.51 8.64 -5.02
CA SER A 143 -7.36 9.26 -6.03
C SER A 143 -8.14 8.23 -6.88
N HIS A 144 -7.50 7.13 -7.24
CA HIS A 144 -8.17 6.07 -8.01
C HIS A 144 -9.22 5.32 -7.17
N ILE A 145 -8.97 5.09 -5.87
CA ILE A 145 -9.96 4.50 -4.97
C ILE A 145 -11.19 5.41 -4.84
N THR A 146 -10.99 6.72 -4.65
CA THR A 146 -12.11 7.67 -4.56
C THR A 146 -12.92 7.75 -5.85
N MET A 147 -12.24 7.85 -7.01
CA MET A 147 -12.92 7.91 -8.32
C MET A 147 -13.73 6.65 -8.63
N GLU A 148 -13.20 5.47 -8.28
CA GLU A 148 -13.88 4.19 -8.55
C GLU A 148 -15.15 4.02 -7.71
N ASN A 149 -15.16 4.59 -6.51
CA ASN A 149 -16.23 4.38 -5.53
C ASN A 149 -17.14 5.60 -5.33
N GLY A 150 -16.90 6.72 -6.02
CA GLY A 150 -17.70 7.93 -5.85
C GLY A 150 -17.51 8.61 -4.49
N ILE A 151 -16.36 8.44 -3.85
CA ILE A 151 -16.03 9.04 -2.55
C ILE A 151 -15.59 10.48 -2.77
N THR A 152 -16.27 11.42 -2.13
CA THR A 152 -16.07 12.87 -2.28
C THR A 152 -15.57 13.54 -1.00
N GLY A 153 -15.46 12.78 0.09
CA GLY A 153 -14.88 13.26 1.35
C GLY A 153 -13.36 13.45 1.30
N PRO A 154 -12.73 13.74 2.44
CA PRO A 154 -11.29 14.00 2.52
C PRO A 154 -10.44 12.87 1.94
N ALA A 155 -9.52 13.18 1.00
CA ALA A 155 -8.69 12.19 0.32
C ALA A 155 -7.25 12.67 0.15
N TYR A 156 -6.28 11.96 0.76
CA TYR A 156 -4.85 12.28 0.65
C TYR A 156 -3.95 11.09 0.99
N ALA A 157 -2.68 11.20 0.61
CA ALA A 157 -1.66 10.21 0.96
C ALA A 157 -0.81 10.67 2.13
N ILE A 158 -0.27 9.71 2.88
CA ILE A 158 0.71 9.93 3.95
C ILE A 158 2.00 9.20 3.59
N ALA A 159 3.13 9.90 3.69
CA ALA A 159 4.46 9.35 3.51
C ALA A 159 5.30 9.58 4.77
N SER A 160 5.66 8.51 5.43
CA SER A 160 6.56 8.44 6.58
C SER A 160 7.36 7.14 6.54
N ALA A 161 7.93 6.85 5.36
CA ALA A 161 8.69 5.64 5.06
C ALA A 161 7.90 4.36 5.45
N CYS A 162 8.52 3.40 6.13
CA CYS A 162 7.91 2.12 6.50
C CYS A 162 6.67 2.24 7.40
N SER A 163 6.48 3.37 8.09
CA SER A 163 5.33 3.62 8.95
C SER A 163 4.15 4.32 8.27
N SER A 164 4.23 4.58 6.96
CA SER A 164 3.20 5.31 6.21
C SER A 164 1.79 4.73 6.39
N ALA A 165 1.64 3.42 6.25
CA ALA A 165 0.35 2.75 6.43
C ALA A 165 -0.20 2.90 7.86
N ASN A 166 0.64 2.73 8.87
CA ASN A 166 0.24 2.91 10.28
C ASN A 166 -0.21 4.34 10.56
N HIS A 167 0.51 5.34 10.02
CA HIS A 167 0.13 6.74 10.14
C HIS A 167 -1.17 7.05 9.39
N ALA A 168 -1.39 6.46 8.22
CA ALA A 168 -2.65 6.61 7.47
C ALA A 168 -3.83 6.08 8.28
N ILE A 169 -3.70 4.87 8.84
CA ILE A 169 -4.73 4.26 9.71
C ILE A 169 -4.96 5.13 10.94
N GLY A 170 -3.90 5.65 11.58
CA GLY A 170 -4.01 6.53 12.74
C GLY A 170 -4.72 7.84 12.44
N GLN A 171 -4.44 8.47 11.31
CA GLN A 171 -5.14 9.69 10.90
C GLN A 171 -6.61 9.43 10.55
N ALA A 172 -6.91 8.36 9.82
CA ALA A 172 -8.27 7.93 9.54
C ALA A 172 -9.05 7.64 10.83
N PHE A 173 -8.42 6.93 11.78
CA PHE A 173 -8.97 6.70 13.12
C PHE A 173 -9.33 8.01 13.83
N HIS A 174 -8.44 9.00 13.83
CA HIS A 174 -8.72 10.30 14.45
C HIS A 174 -9.87 11.05 13.77
N MET A 175 -9.98 10.99 12.44
CA MET A 175 -11.08 11.62 11.71
C MET A 175 -12.43 10.99 12.06
N VAL A 176 -12.51 9.66 12.08
CA VAL A 176 -13.75 8.94 12.47
C VAL A 176 -14.05 9.15 13.95
N ARG A 177 -13.05 9.08 14.83
CA ARG A 177 -13.20 9.26 16.28
C ARG A 177 -13.69 10.66 16.64
N SER A 178 -13.22 11.68 15.95
CA SER A 178 -13.65 13.07 16.19
C SER A 178 -15.01 13.40 15.58
N GLY A 179 -15.53 12.56 14.69
CA GLY A 179 -16.77 12.80 13.94
C GLY A 179 -16.60 13.74 12.74
N LEU A 180 -15.37 13.95 12.28
CA LEU A 180 -15.12 14.69 11.04
C LEU A 180 -15.66 13.94 9.83
N VAL A 181 -15.58 12.62 9.86
CA VAL A 181 -16.22 11.69 8.92
C VAL A 181 -16.82 10.52 9.70
N GLU A 182 -17.75 9.81 9.11
CA GLU A 182 -18.39 8.64 9.73
C GLU A 182 -17.64 7.32 9.40
N ARG A 183 -16.97 7.31 8.26
CA ARG A 183 -16.26 6.16 7.68
C ARG A 183 -14.91 6.55 7.11
N ALA A 184 -14.04 5.56 6.94
CA ALA A 184 -12.80 5.76 6.21
C ALA A 184 -12.33 4.49 5.52
N ILE A 185 -11.70 4.65 4.36
CA ILE A 185 -10.88 3.64 3.69
C ILE A 185 -9.43 4.01 3.94
N THR A 186 -8.65 3.10 4.52
CA THR A 186 -7.28 3.40 4.91
C THR A 186 -6.40 2.16 4.91
N GLY A 187 -5.10 2.37 4.97
CA GLY A 187 -4.10 1.32 4.90
C GLY A 187 -2.89 1.80 4.13
N GLY A 188 -2.25 0.91 3.38
CA GLY A 188 -1.10 1.27 2.58
C GLY A 188 -0.91 0.39 1.35
N THR A 189 -0.14 0.92 0.41
CA THR A 189 0.26 0.22 -0.81
C THR A 189 1.67 0.64 -1.21
N GLU A 190 2.46 -0.34 -1.68
CA GLU A 190 3.82 -0.10 -2.16
C GLU A 190 4.20 -1.10 -3.24
N ALA A 191 4.90 -0.64 -4.29
CA ALA A 191 5.49 -1.47 -5.32
C ALA A 191 6.85 -0.88 -5.71
N CYS A 192 7.86 -1.14 -4.88
CA CYS A 192 9.18 -0.53 -5.01
C CYS A 192 10.23 -1.47 -5.61
N ILE A 193 9.83 -2.60 -6.22
CA ILE A 193 10.75 -3.49 -6.93
C ILE A 193 10.94 -2.96 -8.36
N ALA A 194 11.73 -1.88 -8.46
CA ALA A 194 12.17 -1.28 -9.70
C ALA A 194 13.70 -1.21 -9.69
N LEU A 195 14.36 -1.23 -10.85
CA LEU A 195 15.82 -1.35 -10.92
C LEU A 195 16.53 -0.22 -10.17
N GLY A 196 16.09 1.03 -10.36
CA GLY A 196 16.67 2.18 -9.67
C GLY A 196 16.50 2.11 -8.15
N THR A 197 15.34 1.67 -7.68
CA THR A 197 15.07 1.50 -6.25
C THR A 197 15.92 0.39 -5.64
N MET A 198 16.04 -0.76 -6.31
CA MET A 198 16.91 -1.87 -5.87
C MET A 198 18.35 -1.43 -5.74
N ARG A 199 18.90 -0.71 -6.72
CA ARG A 199 20.25 -0.13 -6.67
C ARG A 199 20.42 0.86 -5.50
N GLY A 200 19.42 1.69 -5.25
CA GLY A 200 19.44 2.62 -4.11
C GLY A 200 19.55 1.89 -2.77
N TRP A 201 18.74 0.84 -2.58
CA TRP A 201 18.78 0.02 -1.37
C TRP A 201 20.06 -0.79 -1.22
N GLU A 202 20.63 -1.32 -2.31
CA GLU A 202 21.94 -1.96 -2.29
C GLU A 202 23.06 -1.00 -1.84
N ALA A 203 23.00 0.26 -2.28
CA ALA A 203 23.99 1.27 -1.93
C ALA A 203 24.04 1.54 -0.41
N ILE A 204 22.90 1.46 0.28
CA ILE A 204 22.80 1.63 1.74
C ILE A 204 23.30 0.36 2.49
N ARG A 205 23.41 -0.78 1.82
CA ARG A 205 23.90 -2.07 2.38
C ARG A 205 23.05 -2.63 3.52
N VAL A 206 21.76 -2.44 3.48
CA VAL A 206 20.81 -2.93 4.50
C VAL A 206 20.04 -4.18 4.06
N MET A 207 20.23 -4.63 2.82
CA MET A 207 19.52 -5.78 2.26
C MET A 207 20.23 -7.10 2.52
N THR A 208 19.44 -8.16 2.73
CA THR A 208 19.93 -9.52 2.83
C THR A 208 20.03 -10.20 1.46
N ARG A 209 20.93 -11.20 1.33
CA ARG A 209 21.08 -12.02 0.13
C ARG A 209 20.37 -13.38 0.22
N ASP A 210 19.85 -13.73 1.38
CA ASP A 210 19.25 -15.05 1.62
C ASP A 210 17.79 -14.98 2.10
N THR A 211 17.52 -14.41 3.28
CA THR A 211 16.16 -14.26 3.80
C THR A 211 16.09 -13.23 4.91
N CYS A 212 14.91 -12.67 5.14
CA CYS A 212 14.64 -11.73 6.23
C CYS A 212 14.32 -12.50 7.51
N ARG A 213 15.04 -12.19 8.62
CA ARG A 213 14.90 -12.82 9.94
C ARG A 213 14.74 -11.75 11.01
N PRO A 214 13.55 -11.09 11.11
CA PRO A 214 13.34 -10.06 12.13
C PRO A 214 13.63 -10.58 13.53
N PHE A 215 14.26 -9.75 14.35
CA PHE A 215 14.62 -10.02 15.75
C PHE A 215 15.63 -11.18 15.96
N SER A 216 16.03 -11.90 14.94
CA SER A 216 16.97 -13.01 15.05
C SER A 216 18.41 -12.52 15.29
N LYS A 217 19.20 -13.27 16.09
CA LYS A 217 20.62 -12.97 16.34
C LYS A 217 21.44 -13.00 15.05
N ASN A 218 21.09 -13.87 14.10
CA ASN A 218 21.78 -14.06 12.82
C ASN A 218 21.10 -13.35 11.65
N ARG A 219 20.31 -12.29 11.90
CA ARG A 219 19.74 -11.47 10.83
C ARG A 219 20.84 -10.78 10.03
N THR A 220 20.66 -10.70 8.73
CA THR A 220 21.65 -10.16 7.78
C THR A 220 21.14 -8.96 6.98
N GLY A 221 19.92 -8.54 7.20
CA GLY A 221 19.30 -7.40 6.53
C GLY A 221 17.83 -7.60 6.20
N MET A 222 17.28 -6.67 5.46
CA MET A 222 15.90 -6.67 5.02
C MET A 222 15.74 -7.23 3.61
N THR A 223 14.50 -7.56 3.24
CA THR A 223 14.09 -7.95 1.88
C THR A 223 12.98 -7.03 1.43
N LEU A 224 13.04 -6.54 0.20
CA LEU A 224 11.96 -5.76 -0.39
C LEU A 224 10.80 -6.65 -0.84
N GLY A 225 9.60 -6.12 -0.77
CA GLY A 225 8.39 -6.73 -1.29
C GLY A 225 7.44 -5.69 -1.84
N GLU A 226 6.41 -6.16 -2.51
CA GLU A 226 5.30 -5.35 -2.98
C GLU A 226 3.97 -5.87 -2.43
N GLY A 227 3.00 -4.99 -2.30
CA GLY A 227 1.67 -5.35 -1.85
C GLY A 227 0.87 -4.15 -1.36
N ALA A 228 -0.37 -4.44 -1.02
CA ALA A 228 -1.29 -3.51 -0.40
C ALA A 228 -2.10 -4.21 0.69
N SER A 229 -2.43 -3.47 1.72
CA SER A 229 -3.42 -3.87 2.72
C SER A 229 -4.29 -2.67 3.06
N ILE A 230 -5.59 -2.85 2.91
CA ILE A 230 -6.61 -1.82 3.12
C ILE A 230 -7.62 -2.32 4.14
N VAL A 231 -8.06 -1.43 4.99
CA VAL A 231 -9.14 -1.66 5.95
C VAL A 231 -10.21 -0.58 5.82
N THR A 232 -11.45 -0.93 6.11
CA THR A 232 -12.53 0.04 6.29
C THR A 232 -12.76 0.30 7.76
N LEU A 233 -12.87 1.57 8.12
CA LEU A 233 -13.16 2.04 9.46
C LEU A 233 -14.55 2.68 9.48
N GLU A 234 -15.27 2.45 10.58
CA GLU A 234 -16.58 3.07 10.81
C GLU A 234 -16.73 3.46 12.28
N THR A 235 -17.66 4.38 12.56
CA THR A 235 -18.14 4.50 13.94
C THR A 235 -18.84 3.22 14.35
N LEU A 236 -18.71 2.83 15.62
CA LEU A 236 -19.38 1.63 16.15
C LEU A 236 -20.89 1.70 15.98
N GLU A 237 -21.47 2.89 16.14
CA GLU A 237 -22.90 3.17 16.00
C GLU A 237 -23.37 2.89 14.58
N HIS A 238 -22.66 3.41 13.57
CA HIS A 238 -22.97 3.16 12.17
C HIS A 238 -22.85 1.67 11.82
N ALA A 239 -21.74 1.02 12.21
CA ALA A 239 -21.52 -0.40 11.97
C ALA A 239 -22.65 -1.28 12.56
N LYS A 240 -23.10 -0.98 13.79
CA LYS A 240 -24.21 -1.68 14.44
C LYS A 240 -25.54 -1.43 13.75
N ALA A 241 -25.83 -0.19 13.38
CA ALA A 241 -27.11 0.18 12.76
C ALA A 241 -27.35 -0.58 11.44
N ARG A 242 -26.31 -0.83 10.67
CA ARG A 242 -26.39 -1.61 9.41
C ARG A 242 -26.10 -3.12 9.58
N GLY A 243 -25.85 -3.61 10.81
CA GLY A 243 -25.57 -5.00 11.07
C GLY A 243 -24.23 -5.49 10.51
N ALA A 244 -23.22 -4.59 10.42
CA ALA A 244 -21.91 -4.92 9.88
C ALA A 244 -21.19 -5.97 10.72
N LYS A 245 -20.37 -6.80 10.05
CA LYS A 245 -19.36 -7.60 10.72
C LYS A 245 -18.28 -6.67 11.29
N ILE A 246 -17.97 -6.84 12.55
CA ILE A 246 -16.92 -6.08 13.24
C ILE A 246 -15.75 -7.03 13.53
N TYR A 247 -14.58 -6.73 13.00
CA TYR A 247 -13.36 -7.50 13.22
C TYR A 247 -12.66 -7.12 14.51
N ALA A 248 -12.53 -5.81 14.75
CA ALA A 248 -11.84 -5.27 15.91
C ALA A 248 -12.25 -3.81 16.15
N GLU A 249 -11.92 -3.29 17.32
CA GLU A 249 -11.99 -1.87 17.65
C GLU A 249 -10.57 -1.29 17.72
N ILE A 250 -10.35 -0.13 17.11
CA ILE A 250 -9.11 0.62 17.27
C ILE A 250 -9.26 1.48 18.52
N VAL A 251 -8.49 1.17 19.56
CA VAL A 251 -8.59 1.82 20.85
C VAL A 251 -7.63 3.00 21.04
N GLY A 252 -6.57 3.09 20.22
CA GLY A 252 -5.61 4.17 20.33
C GLY A 252 -4.60 4.17 19.19
N PHE A 253 -3.92 5.31 19.04
CA PHE A 253 -2.82 5.54 18.11
C PHE A 253 -1.79 6.47 18.76
N GLY A 254 -0.53 6.21 18.50
CA GLY A 254 0.59 7.06 18.94
C GLY A 254 1.71 7.07 17.91
N MET A 255 2.44 8.15 17.82
CA MET A 255 3.61 8.32 16.96
C MET A 255 4.66 9.18 17.65
N THR A 256 5.93 8.89 17.42
CA THR A 256 7.08 9.63 17.96
C THR A 256 8.18 9.70 16.91
N SER A 257 9.16 10.56 17.15
CA SER A 257 10.42 10.64 16.40
C SER A 257 11.57 10.63 17.39
N ASP A 258 12.66 9.94 17.06
CA ASP A 258 13.89 9.95 17.87
C ASP A 258 14.79 11.17 17.61
N ALA A 259 14.54 11.90 16.50
CA ALA A 259 15.27 13.11 16.09
C ALA A 259 16.81 12.94 16.05
N MET A 260 17.29 11.72 15.79
CA MET A 260 18.72 11.40 15.87
C MET A 260 19.40 11.40 14.50
N ASP A 261 18.99 10.51 13.60
CA ASP A 261 19.62 10.30 12.28
C ASP A 261 18.59 9.88 11.25
N ILE A 262 18.87 10.11 9.96
CA ILE A 262 17.93 9.82 8.87
C ILE A 262 17.77 8.31 8.60
N THR A 263 18.76 7.50 8.96
CA THR A 263 18.83 6.07 8.66
C THR A 263 19.08 5.19 9.88
N MET A 264 19.68 5.72 10.92
CA MET A 264 20.10 4.96 12.10
C MET A 264 19.21 5.31 13.30
N PRO A 265 18.36 4.37 13.76
CA PRO A 265 17.48 4.62 14.92
C PRO A 265 18.29 4.76 16.20
N SER A 266 17.77 5.54 17.17
CA SER A 266 18.32 5.61 18.53
C SER A 266 18.26 4.23 19.20
N PHE A 267 19.28 3.94 20.01
CA PHE A 267 19.36 2.75 20.85
C PHE A 267 19.01 3.04 22.31
N GLU A 268 18.64 4.28 22.63
CA GLU A 268 18.25 4.74 23.97
C GLU A 268 16.72 4.77 24.15
#